data_267c077aa317e810536d7a8671589632
#
_entry.id   267c077aa317e810536d7a8671589632
#
_cell.length_a   1.000
_cell.length_b   1.000
_cell.length_c   1.000
_cell.angle_alpha   90.00
_cell.angle_beta   90.00
_cell.angle_gamma   90.00
#
_symmetry.space_group_name_H-M   'P 1'
#
loop_
_entity.id
_entity.type
_entity.pdbx_description
1 polymer ?
#
loop_
_entity_poly.entity_id
_entity_poly.type
_entity_poly.pdbx_seq_one_letter_code
_entity_poly.pdbx_strand_id
1 'polypeptide(L)'
;MYKLLKMHTEKKAESTILLNKVKDPSRFGLVKMDNNNQIISIIEKPSIKQAENLKINSGFLIIAGLLILKNSIFDFIKKTKPGLNKETWLTDSVELLRQDKKNVFGYELKGTRYDIGTFEALKEADRIEQDKKDFS
;
A
#
# COMPACT_ATOMS: atom_id res chain seq x y z
N MET A 1 -13.22 4.88 1.40
CA MET A 1 -13.59 3.44 1.37
C MET A 1 -14.48 3.07 0.18
N TYR A 2 -15.61 3.72 -0.05
CA TYR A 2 -16.52 3.41 -1.17
C TYR A 2 -15.84 3.29 -2.55
N LYS A 3 -14.99 4.27 -2.91
CA LYS A 3 -14.28 4.27 -4.21
C LYS A 3 -13.33 3.08 -4.39
N LEU A 4 -12.68 2.64 -3.30
CA LEU A 4 -11.79 1.45 -3.33
C LEU A 4 -12.60 0.17 -3.57
N LEU A 5 -13.72 0.00 -2.88
CA LEU A 5 -14.62 -1.15 -3.07
C LEU A 5 -15.25 -1.16 -4.47
N LYS A 6 -15.69 0.00 -4.96
CA LYS A 6 -16.21 0.15 -6.32
C LYS A 6 -15.18 -0.30 -7.35
N MET A 7 -13.94 0.19 -7.26
CA MET A 7 -12.86 -0.21 -8.15
C MET A 7 -12.58 -1.72 -8.08
N HIS A 8 -12.56 -2.31 -6.87
CA HIS A 8 -12.37 -3.74 -6.67
C HIS A 8 -13.41 -4.57 -7.43
N THR A 9 -14.68 -4.18 -7.31
CA THR A 9 -15.79 -4.87 -7.96
C THR A 9 -15.78 -4.70 -9.48
N GLU A 10 -15.62 -3.46 -9.97
CA GLU A 10 -15.65 -3.15 -11.40
C GLU A 10 -14.47 -3.78 -12.15
N LYS A 11 -13.30 -3.80 -11.55
CA LYS A 11 -12.10 -4.45 -12.13
C LYS A 11 -12.06 -5.96 -11.92
N LYS A 12 -13.05 -6.54 -11.21
CA LYS A 12 -13.06 -7.96 -10.82
C LYS A 12 -11.73 -8.38 -10.19
N ALA A 13 -11.18 -7.48 -9.34
CA ALA A 13 -9.86 -7.64 -8.76
C ALA A 13 -9.79 -8.85 -7.82
N GLU A 14 -8.63 -9.50 -7.75
CA GLU A 14 -8.31 -10.46 -6.69
C GLU A 14 -7.82 -9.73 -5.44
N SER A 15 -7.12 -8.59 -5.65
CA SER A 15 -6.70 -7.69 -4.58
C SER A 15 -6.80 -6.24 -5.03
N THR A 16 -7.21 -5.35 -4.13
CA THR A 16 -7.14 -3.89 -4.32
C THR A 16 -6.55 -3.26 -3.07
N ILE A 17 -5.49 -2.48 -3.26
CA ILE A 17 -4.66 -1.93 -2.19
C ILE A 17 -4.82 -0.41 -2.17
N LEU A 18 -5.08 0.15 -0.99
CA LEU A 18 -5.00 1.59 -0.79
C LEU A 18 -3.52 2.01 -0.72
N LEU A 19 -3.15 2.98 -1.55
CA LEU A 19 -1.78 3.48 -1.66
C LEU A 19 -1.72 4.92 -1.16
N ASN A 20 -0.57 5.29 -0.57
CA ASN A 20 -0.26 6.66 -0.18
C ASN A 20 1.12 7.06 -0.69
N LYS A 21 1.32 8.36 -0.95
CA LYS A 21 2.64 8.90 -1.33
C LYS A 21 3.46 9.25 -0.10
N VAL A 22 4.74 8.87 -0.11
CA VAL A 22 5.70 9.22 0.93
C VAL A 22 7.04 9.63 0.32
N LYS A 23 7.87 10.30 1.11
CA LYS A 23 9.26 10.64 0.73
C LYS A 23 10.24 9.49 1.03
N ASP A 24 9.99 8.74 2.09
CA ASP A 24 10.80 7.60 2.52
C ASP A 24 9.94 6.34 2.60
N PRO A 25 10.19 5.33 1.73
CA PRO A 25 9.44 4.09 1.69
C PRO A 25 10.04 2.97 2.54
N SER A 26 11.19 3.17 3.21
CA SER A 26 12.02 2.12 3.80
C SER A 26 11.31 1.23 4.83
N ARG A 27 10.24 1.73 5.45
CA ARG A 27 9.48 1.05 6.52
C ARG A 27 8.17 0.43 6.05
N PHE A 28 7.87 0.50 4.76
CA PHE A 28 6.55 0.15 4.20
C PHE A 28 6.68 -0.81 3.03
N GLY A 29 5.58 -1.42 2.63
CA GLY A 29 5.46 -2.09 1.34
C GLY A 29 5.44 -1.05 0.21
N LEU A 30 6.51 -1.00 -0.59
CA LEU A 30 6.65 -0.13 -1.76
C LEU A 30 5.95 -0.74 -2.96
N VAL A 31 5.20 0.07 -3.70
CA VAL A 31 4.39 -0.36 -4.83
C VAL A 31 4.73 0.42 -6.09
N LYS A 32 4.80 -0.28 -7.22
CA LYS A 32 4.74 0.32 -8.55
C LYS A 32 3.45 -0.10 -9.24
N MET A 33 2.76 0.84 -9.86
CA MET A 33 1.57 0.57 -10.68
C MET A 33 1.67 1.25 -12.03
N ASP A 34 0.91 0.74 -13.01
CA ASP A 34 0.79 1.33 -14.34
C ASP A 34 -0.31 2.42 -14.39
N ASN A 35 -0.51 2.98 -15.59
CA ASN A 35 -1.50 4.02 -15.84
C ASN A 35 -2.97 3.51 -15.71
N ASN A 36 -3.19 2.19 -15.70
CA ASN A 36 -4.48 1.55 -15.51
C ASN A 36 -4.75 1.20 -14.04
N ASN A 37 -3.85 1.63 -13.14
CA ASN A 37 -3.81 1.31 -11.72
C ASN A 37 -3.53 -0.18 -11.42
N GLN A 38 -3.04 -0.96 -12.39
CA GLN A 38 -2.61 -2.33 -12.14
C GLN A 38 -1.24 -2.33 -11.45
N ILE A 39 -1.10 -3.10 -10.40
CA ILE A 39 0.17 -3.20 -9.67
C ILE A 39 1.14 -4.05 -10.47
N ILE A 40 2.33 -3.50 -10.70
CA ILE A 40 3.42 -4.11 -11.46
C ILE A 40 4.44 -4.77 -10.53
N SER A 41 4.65 -4.21 -9.33
CA SER A 41 5.63 -4.70 -8.36
C SER A 41 5.27 -4.28 -6.95
N ILE A 42 5.54 -5.15 -5.98
CA ILE A 42 5.43 -4.88 -4.54
C ILE A 42 6.72 -5.36 -3.89
N ILE A 43 7.33 -4.53 -3.04
CA ILE A 43 8.55 -4.87 -2.29
C ILE A 43 8.35 -4.44 -0.85
N GLU A 44 8.35 -5.40 0.09
CA GLU A 44 8.26 -5.08 1.52
C GLU A 44 9.60 -4.56 2.04
N LYS A 45 9.56 -3.45 2.79
CA LYS A 45 10.74 -2.81 3.42
C LYS A 45 11.94 -2.74 2.47
N PRO A 46 11.83 -2.03 1.34
CA PRO A 46 12.85 -2.03 0.30
C PRO A 46 14.17 -1.43 0.79
N SER A 47 15.28 -1.95 0.27
CA SER A 47 16.56 -1.25 0.36
C SER A 47 16.53 0.05 -0.45
N ILE A 48 17.43 0.99 -0.18
CA ILE A 48 17.55 2.26 -0.90
C ILE A 48 17.63 2.03 -2.41
N LYS A 49 18.48 1.09 -2.84
CA LYS A 49 18.69 0.75 -4.25
C LYS A 49 17.41 0.21 -4.93
N GLN A 50 16.65 -0.62 -4.22
CA GLN A 50 15.37 -1.15 -4.72
C GLN A 50 14.32 -0.04 -4.82
N ALA A 51 14.27 0.86 -3.83
CA ALA A 51 13.34 1.96 -3.83
C ALA A 51 13.56 2.94 -4.99
N GLU A 52 14.81 3.31 -5.29
CA GLU A 52 15.13 4.23 -6.37
C GLU A 52 14.59 3.79 -7.73
N ASN A 53 14.62 2.48 -8.02
CA ASN A 53 14.09 1.92 -9.26
C ASN A 53 12.56 2.04 -9.40
N LEU A 54 11.86 2.30 -8.29
CA LEU A 54 10.39 2.39 -8.23
C LEU A 54 9.91 3.81 -7.92
N LYS A 55 10.81 4.79 -7.90
CA LYS A 55 10.50 6.19 -7.64
C LYS A 55 9.61 6.76 -8.74
N ILE A 56 8.61 7.52 -8.34
CA ILE A 56 7.79 8.35 -9.22
C ILE A 56 8.14 9.83 -9.01
N ASN A 57 7.73 10.72 -9.91
CA ASN A 57 8.10 12.14 -9.90
C ASN A 57 7.84 12.86 -8.55
N SER A 58 6.89 12.38 -7.76
CA SER A 58 6.49 13.00 -6.48
C SER A 58 6.84 12.17 -5.24
N GLY A 59 7.72 11.17 -5.34
CA GLY A 59 8.12 10.30 -4.23
C GLY A 59 7.86 8.82 -4.49
N PHE A 60 7.32 8.12 -3.51
CA PHE A 60 7.11 6.67 -3.55
C PHE A 60 5.66 6.33 -3.19
N LEU A 61 5.06 5.36 -3.88
CA LEU A 61 3.77 4.80 -3.49
C LEU A 61 3.98 3.66 -2.51
N ILE A 62 3.33 3.75 -1.37
CA ILE A 62 3.37 2.71 -0.33
C ILE A 62 1.98 2.18 0.00
N ILE A 63 1.93 0.98 0.57
CA ILE A 63 0.69 0.39 1.11
C ILE A 63 0.24 1.20 2.32
N ALA A 64 -0.99 1.71 2.28
CA ALA A 64 -1.55 2.58 3.31
C ALA A 64 -2.31 1.83 4.42
N GLY A 65 -2.16 0.50 4.50
CA GLY A 65 -2.74 -0.32 5.57
C GLY A 65 -4.18 -0.79 5.32
N LEU A 66 -4.78 -0.51 4.16
CA LEU A 66 -6.11 -1.01 3.77
C LEU A 66 -6.02 -1.81 2.48
N LEU A 67 -6.45 -3.08 2.54
CA LEU A 67 -6.50 -4.00 1.41
C LEU A 67 -7.89 -4.65 1.33
N ILE A 68 -8.39 -4.83 0.12
CA ILE A 68 -9.54 -5.69 -0.17
C ILE A 68 -8.99 -6.91 -0.89
N LEU A 69 -9.28 -8.09 -0.37
CA LEU A 69 -8.73 -9.36 -0.82
C LEU A 69 -9.84 -10.36 -1.04
N LYS A 70 -9.73 -11.18 -2.08
CA LYS A 70 -10.58 -12.37 -2.23
C LYS A 70 -10.01 -13.54 -1.41
N ASN A 71 -10.84 -14.54 -1.16
CA ASN A 71 -10.45 -15.72 -0.40
C ASN A 71 -9.27 -16.49 -0.97
N SER A 72 -9.00 -16.36 -2.27
CA SER A 72 -7.82 -16.95 -2.93
C SER A 72 -6.50 -16.56 -2.28
N ILE A 73 -6.43 -15.42 -1.58
CA ILE A 73 -5.22 -14.98 -0.86
C ILE A 73 -4.72 -16.01 0.15
N PHE A 74 -5.60 -16.78 0.78
CA PHE A 74 -5.20 -17.80 1.78
C PHE A 74 -4.30 -18.90 1.18
N ASP A 75 -4.47 -19.24 -0.09
CA ASP A 75 -3.60 -20.20 -0.78
C ASP A 75 -2.21 -19.63 -1.04
N PHE A 76 -2.11 -18.33 -1.26
CA PHE A 76 -0.83 -17.63 -1.42
C PHE A 76 -0.13 -17.40 -0.08
N ILE A 77 -0.87 -17.10 0.98
CA ILE A 77 -0.33 -17.02 2.35
C ILE A 77 0.38 -18.33 2.74
N LYS A 78 -0.26 -19.49 2.47
CA LYS A 78 0.35 -20.81 2.74
C LYS A 78 1.63 -21.06 1.98
N LYS A 79 1.80 -20.44 0.79
CA LYS A 79 2.98 -20.58 -0.08
C LYS A 79 4.05 -19.53 0.22
N THR A 80 3.72 -18.48 0.96
CA THR A 80 4.63 -17.39 1.27
C THR A 80 5.74 -17.88 2.20
N LYS A 81 6.98 -17.66 1.76
CA LYS A 81 8.15 -17.98 2.60
C LYS A 81 8.36 -16.87 3.62
N PRO A 82 8.76 -17.20 4.86
CA PRO A 82 9.14 -16.19 5.83
C PRO A 82 10.27 -15.29 5.29
N GLY A 83 10.07 -13.98 5.43
CA GLY A 83 11.05 -12.96 5.08
C GLY A 83 12.07 -12.69 6.21
N LEU A 84 12.54 -11.45 6.31
CA LEU A 84 13.41 -11.02 7.40
C LEU A 84 12.78 -11.31 8.77
N ASN A 85 13.59 -11.71 9.74
CA ASN A 85 13.17 -12.07 11.09
C ASN A 85 12.20 -13.27 11.19
N LYS A 86 12.10 -14.10 10.15
CA LYS A 86 11.14 -15.23 10.06
C LYS A 86 9.67 -14.78 10.09
N GLU A 87 9.38 -13.55 9.79
CA GLU A 87 8.03 -13.03 9.66
C GLU A 87 7.44 -13.34 8.28
N THR A 88 6.18 -13.74 8.23
CA THR A 88 5.42 -13.87 6.97
C THR A 88 4.62 -12.60 6.76
N TRP A 89 4.93 -11.86 5.69
CA TRP A 89 4.24 -10.62 5.38
C TRP A 89 3.12 -10.85 4.36
N LEU A 90 1.96 -10.27 4.63
CA LEU A 90 0.82 -10.29 3.71
C LEU A 90 1.19 -9.65 2.37
N THR A 91 2.06 -8.66 2.38
CA THR A 91 2.62 -7.98 1.20
C THR A 91 3.26 -8.96 0.24
N ASP A 92 4.06 -9.91 0.75
CA ASP A 92 4.71 -10.94 -0.07
C ASP A 92 3.68 -11.92 -0.66
N SER A 93 2.62 -12.23 0.10
CA SER A 93 1.54 -13.09 -0.40
C SER A 93 0.77 -12.42 -1.55
N VAL A 94 0.56 -11.11 -1.47
CA VAL A 94 -0.07 -10.34 -2.54
C VAL A 94 0.87 -10.22 -3.75
N GLU A 95 2.17 -10.12 -3.55
CA GLU A 95 3.15 -10.16 -4.64
C GLU A 95 3.15 -11.52 -5.34
N LEU A 96 3.09 -12.64 -4.61
CA LEU A 96 2.94 -13.98 -5.20
C LEU A 96 1.64 -14.09 -6.01
N LEU A 97 0.53 -13.57 -5.49
CA LEU A 97 -0.75 -13.52 -6.20
C LEU A 97 -0.63 -12.73 -7.51
N ARG A 98 0.07 -11.59 -7.51
CA ARG A 98 0.37 -10.81 -8.70
C ARG A 98 1.24 -11.57 -9.70
N GLN A 99 2.30 -12.25 -9.23
CA GLN A 99 3.19 -13.05 -10.07
C GLN A 99 2.43 -14.22 -10.74
N ASP A 100 1.41 -14.77 -10.09
CA ASP A 100 0.47 -15.76 -10.67
C ASP A 100 -0.54 -15.13 -11.66
N LYS A 101 -0.24 -13.93 -12.16
CA LYS A 101 -1.05 -13.17 -13.14
C LYS A 101 -2.49 -12.87 -12.68
N LYS A 102 -2.72 -12.82 -11.38
CA LYS A 102 -3.99 -12.37 -10.82
C LYS A 102 -4.11 -10.86 -10.88
N ASN A 103 -5.34 -10.37 -10.97
CA ASN A 103 -5.63 -8.93 -11.05
C ASN A 103 -5.42 -8.25 -9.71
N VAL A 104 -4.32 -7.52 -9.56
CA VAL A 104 -3.99 -6.73 -8.37
C VAL A 104 -3.96 -5.25 -8.76
N PHE A 105 -4.77 -4.44 -8.08
CA PHE A 105 -4.89 -3.01 -8.38
C PHE A 105 -4.52 -2.15 -7.19
N GLY A 106 -3.99 -0.96 -7.46
CA GLY A 106 -3.71 0.08 -6.49
C GLY A 106 -4.71 1.23 -6.62
N TYR A 107 -5.13 1.79 -5.50
CA TYR A 107 -5.93 3.01 -5.45
C TYR A 107 -5.18 4.06 -4.64
N GLU A 108 -4.74 5.14 -5.31
CA GLU A 108 -4.03 6.23 -4.64
C GLU A 108 -4.99 7.05 -3.79
N LEU A 109 -4.68 7.21 -2.50
CA LEU A 109 -5.42 8.04 -1.57
C LEU A 109 -5.34 9.51 -1.98
N LYS A 110 -6.50 10.12 -2.20
CA LYS A 110 -6.61 11.57 -2.36
C LYS A 110 -6.91 12.17 -0.98
N GLY A 111 -5.87 12.65 -0.31
CA GLY A 111 -6.01 13.24 1.02
C GLY A 111 -4.79 12.96 1.90
N THR A 112 -4.87 13.36 3.14
CA THR A 112 -3.80 13.19 4.12
C THR A 112 -3.98 11.87 4.88
N ARG A 113 -2.89 11.10 5.05
CA ARG A 113 -2.80 9.96 5.95
C ARG A 113 -1.90 10.33 7.12
N TYR A 114 -2.39 10.10 8.31
CA TYR A 114 -1.59 10.21 9.53
C TYR A 114 -1.23 8.82 10.03
N ASP A 115 0.03 8.61 10.34
CA ASP A 115 0.52 7.42 11.03
C ASP A 115 0.66 7.75 12.50
N ILE A 116 -0.37 7.44 13.28
CA ILE A 116 -0.48 7.80 14.70
C ILE A 116 0.05 6.71 15.64
N GLY A 117 1.07 5.98 15.22
CA GLY A 117 1.70 4.91 16.01
C GLY A 117 2.47 5.40 17.24
N THR A 118 2.69 6.72 17.42
CA THR A 118 3.34 7.32 18.60
C THR A 118 2.49 8.47 19.14
N PHE A 119 2.73 8.83 20.40
CA PHE A 119 2.02 9.95 21.04
C PHE A 119 2.33 11.30 20.40
N GLU A 120 3.56 11.48 19.94
CA GLU A 120 4.02 12.67 19.21
C GLU A 120 3.31 12.80 17.87
N ALA A 121 3.20 11.69 17.13
CA ALA A 121 2.49 11.64 15.85
C ALA A 121 0.99 11.93 16.01
N LEU A 122 0.36 11.46 17.09
CA LEU A 122 -1.03 11.78 17.41
C LEU A 122 -1.21 13.26 17.66
N LYS A 123 -0.35 13.88 18.50
CA LYS A 123 -0.41 15.33 18.79
C LYS A 123 -0.24 16.17 17.51
N GLU A 124 0.69 15.78 16.64
CA GLU A 124 0.91 16.49 15.38
C GLU A 124 -0.30 16.36 14.45
N ALA A 125 -0.93 15.19 14.37
CA ALA A 125 -2.14 14.99 13.59
C ALA A 125 -3.30 15.86 14.11
N ASP A 126 -3.49 15.93 15.43
CA ASP A 126 -4.51 16.79 16.05
C ASP A 126 -4.26 18.27 15.74
N ARG A 127 -3.02 18.74 15.84
CA ARG A 127 -2.65 20.12 15.51
C ARG A 127 -3.00 20.46 14.07
N ILE A 128 -2.61 19.59 13.10
CA ILE A 128 -2.86 19.81 11.67
C ILE A 128 -4.37 19.82 11.38
N GLU A 129 -5.16 18.99 12.04
CA GLU A 129 -6.61 18.96 11.84
C GLU A 129 -7.32 20.16 12.47
N GLN A 130 -6.81 20.71 13.59
CA GLN A 130 -7.30 21.97 14.17
C GLN A 130 -7.03 23.14 13.25
N ASP A 131 -5.80 23.30 12.76
CA ASP A 131 -5.42 24.35 11.81
C ASP A 131 -6.33 24.37 10.56
N LYS A 132 -6.73 23.21 10.05
CA LYS A 132 -7.65 23.12 8.90
C LYS A 132 -9.05 23.61 9.21
N LYS A 133 -9.55 23.43 10.43
CA LYS A 133 -10.87 23.91 10.84
C LYS A 133 -10.92 25.42 11.01
N ASP A 134 -9.81 26.03 11.44
CA ASP A 134 -9.73 27.47 11.65
C ASP A 134 -9.65 28.26 10.34
N PHE A 135 -9.36 27.58 9.21
CA PHE A 135 -9.31 28.16 7.86
C PHE A 135 -10.49 27.75 6.96
N SER A 136 -11.51 27.07 7.49
CA SER A 136 -12.72 26.63 6.75
C SER A 136 -13.90 27.50 7.12
#